data_8c5b2097dffb1a6e9febafe077542b4a
#
_entry.id   8c5b2097dffb1a6e9febafe077542b4a
#
_cell.length_a   1.000
_cell.length_b   1.000
_cell.length_c   1.000
_cell.angle_alpha   90.00
_cell.angle_beta   90.00
_cell.angle_gamma   90.00
#
_symmetry.space_group_name_H-M   'P 1'
#
loop_
_entity.id
_entity.type
_entity.pdbx_description
1 polymer ?
#
loop_
_entity_poly.entity_id
_entity_poly.type
_entity_poly.pdbx_seq_one_letter_code
_entity_poly.pdbx_strand_id
1 'polypeptide(L)'
;MFYREKIMVRTSYSVLLAFVLLTLACEFSKAEDKPVEYDRTAVLAKLDEAASRTEDPEVKRALKKMSECVERGNKLLVLSGLRALPPEIGQLTNLTGLTLHDNQLTTLPPEICQLTKLAYLGLKRNQFTTVPPEIFELTSLKHLDLGENQLTMLPPKIGQLTTLTQLSFNGNGLSTLPPEIGKLTNLTHLRLWDNQLSTLPPEIGQLTKLTNLSLWNNQLPTLPPELAQLTKLAGLSLHDNQFITLPPVIGKLTKLTHLGLGENQFTKLPPEIGQLTNLVWLYLEGNQLSTLPPEIGQLTNLTGLSLRGIQFTTLPSEIGKLTKLVYLKLGENQFTTLPPEIGQLTNLTWLYLEGNQLTTLPPEIGKLTKLTELQIERNPLTDTGLEHLKSLKSLKRLNLCDTKVTNTGVESFKKVLPNCEIEVLRN
;
A
#
# COMPACT_ATOMS: atom_id res chain seq x y z
N MET A 1 -11.66 15.76 2.61
CA MET A 1 -10.22 15.57 2.42
C MET A 1 -9.82 14.09 2.40
N PHE A 2 -10.35 13.26 3.30
CA PHE A 2 -10.17 11.78 3.29
C PHE A 2 -10.54 11.05 1.98
N TYR A 3 -11.41 11.63 1.16
CA TYR A 3 -11.88 10.99 -0.09
C TYR A 3 -10.87 11.10 -1.24
N ARG A 4 -9.99 12.12 -1.26
CA ARG A 4 -8.98 12.29 -2.32
C ARG A 4 -7.73 11.42 -2.11
N GLU A 5 -7.34 11.15 -0.88
CA GLU A 5 -6.22 10.22 -0.61
C GLU A 5 -6.60 8.76 -0.92
N LYS A 6 -7.84 8.35 -0.66
CA LYS A 6 -8.35 7.04 -1.15
C LYS A 6 -8.35 6.91 -2.67
N ILE A 7 -8.52 8.02 -3.40
CA ILE A 7 -8.48 8.03 -4.88
C ILE A 7 -7.04 7.94 -5.41
N MET A 8 -6.06 8.59 -4.77
CA MET A 8 -4.64 8.49 -5.20
C MET A 8 -4.06 7.09 -4.98
N VAL A 9 -4.42 6.43 -3.89
CA VAL A 9 -4.07 5.02 -3.67
C VAL A 9 -4.74 4.12 -4.71
N ARG A 10 -6.01 4.40 -5.10
CA ARG A 10 -6.73 3.62 -6.12
C ARG A 10 -6.17 3.80 -7.54
N THR A 11 -5.71 5.01 -7.93
CA THR A 11 -5.11 5.25 -9.26
C THR A 11 -3.73 4.63 -9.39
N SER A 12 -2.91 4.57 -8.33
CA SER A 12 -1.65 3.81 -8.31
C SER A 12 -1.87 2.30 -8.49
N TYR A 13 -2.98 1.74 -8.00
CA TYR A 13 -3.30 0.32 -8.15
C TYR A 13 -3.68 -0.05 -9.59
N SER A 14 -4.37 0.82 -10.32
CA SER A 14 -4.74 0.55 -11.72
C SER A 14 -3.51 0.54 -12.64
N VAL A 15 -2.53 1.39 -12.37
CA VAL A 15 -1.23 1.43 -13.08
C VAL A 15 -0.37 0.23 -12.69
N LEU A 16 -0.40 -0.19 -11.41
CA LEU A 16 0.33 -1.37 -10.94
C LEU A 16 -0.25 -2.66 -11.53
N LEU A 17 -1.58 -2.76 -11.67
CA LEU A 17 -2.25 -3.90 -12.29
C LEU A 17 -1.89 -4.01 -13.78
N ALA A 18 -1.83 -2.89 -14.50
CA ALA A 18 -1.38 -2.84 -15.89
C ALA A 18 0.10 -3.23 -16.02
N PHE A 19 0.95 -2.82 -15.06
CA PHE A 19 2.37 -3.18 -15.02
C PHE A 19 2.59 -4.67 -14.69
N VAL A 20 1.81 -5.23 -13.76
CA VAL A 20 1.83 -6.66 -13.42
C VAL A 20 1.36 -7.51 -14.60
N LEU A 21 0.35 -7.07 -15.35
CA LEU A 21 -0.11 -7.76 -16.56
C LEU A 21 0.91 -7.68 -17.71
N LEU A 22 1.65 -6.55 -17.82
CA LEU A 22 2.72 -6.41 -18.84
C LEU A 22 3.98 -7.21 -18.47
N THR A 23 4.38 -7.25 -17.21
CA THR A 23 5.55 -8.06 -16.77
C THR A 23 5.26 -9.56 -16.85
N LEU A 24 4.02 -9.98 -16.51
CA LEU A 24 3.58 -11.36 -16.72
C LEU A 24 3.63 -11.77 -18.21
N ALA A 25 3.22 -10.88 -19.12
CA ALA A 25 3.31 -11.17 -20.56
C ALA A 25 4.76 -11.36 -21.05
N CYS A 26 5.73 -10.67 -20.43
CA CYS A 26 7.14 -10.74 -20.81
C CYS A 26 7.88 -11.96 -20.24
N GLU A 27 7.51 -12.43 -19.03
CA GLU A 27 8.11 -13.62 -18.42
C GLU A 27 7.58 -14.94 -19.02
N PHE A 28 6.33 -14.96 -19.51
CA PHE A 28 5.71 -16.15 -20.08
C PHE A 28 6.20 -16.50 -21.51
N SER A 29 6.97 -15.63 -22.15
CA SER A 29 7.47 -15.88 -23.52
C SER A 29 8.70 -16.81 -23.59
N LYS A 30 9.26 -17.26 -22.45
CA LYS A 30 10.54 -18.01 -22.40
C LYS A 30 10.45 -19.48 -21.96
N ALA A 31 9.27 -20.06 -21.77
CA ALA A 31 9.15 -21.48 -21.47
C ALA A 31 8.93 -22.28 -22.77
N GLU A 32 10.01 -22.81 -23.34
CA GLU A 32 9.95 -23.83 -24.37
C GLU A 32 9.70 -25.21 -23.75
N ASP A 33 8.43 -25.53 -23.46
CA ASP A 33 7.99 -26.91 -23.28
C ASP A 33 7.42 -27.42 -24.62
N LYS A 34 7.86 -28.59 -25.07
CA LYS A 34 7.28 -29.25 -26.24
C LYS A 34 5.78 -29.38 -26.06
N PRO A 35 4.95 -28.82 -26.94
CA PRO A 35 3.51 -28.80 -26.75
C PRO A 35 2.96 -30.23 -26.82
N VAL A 36 2.32 -30.70 -25.74
CA VAL A 36 1.22 -31.67 -25.89
C VAL A 36 0.21 -30.94 -26.79
N GLU A 37 -0.05 -31.54 -27.97
CA GLU A 37 -0.86 -30.92 -29.00
C GLU A 37 -2.26 -30.63 -28.43
N TYR A 38 -2.51 -29.37 -28.08
CA TYR A 38 -3.78 -28.87 -27.55
C TYR A 38 -4.75 -28.85 -28.74
N ASP A 39 -5.65 -29.81 -28.79
CA ASP A 39 -6.62 -29.92 -29.87
C ASP A 39 -7.67 -28.76 -29.77
N ARG A 40 -7.32 -27.66 -30.42
CA ARG A 40 -8.18 -26.46 -30.47
C ARG A 40 -9.54 -26.76 -31.07
N THR A 41 -9.59 -27.63 -32.09
CA THR A 41 -10.84 -27.93 -32.78
C THR A 41 -11.79 -28.69 -31.89
N ALA A 42 -11.30 -29.67 -31.14
CA ALA A 42 -12.12 -30.40 -30.17
C ALA A 42 -12.60 -29.50 -29.02
N VAL A 43 -11.75 -28.58 -28.55
CA VAL A 43 -12.16 -27.63 -27.50
C VAL A 43 -13.23 -26.68 -28.01
N LEU A 44 -13.09 -26.09 -29.20
CA LEU A 44 -14.10 -25.20 -29.80
C LEU A 44 -15.41 -25.91 -30.00
N ALA A 45 -15.42 -27.14 -30.49
CA ALA A 45 -16.64 -27.93 -30.67
C ALA A 45 -17.41 -28.13 -29.34
N LYS A 46 -16.69 -28.39 -28.24
CA LYS A 46 -17.31 -28.53 -26.91
C LYS A 46 -17.87 -27.22 -26.39
N LEU A 47 -17.18 -26.09 -26.60
CA LEU A 47 -17.66 -24.77 -26.20
C LEU A 47 -18.92 -24.36 -26.99
N ASP A 48 -18.95 -24.62 -28.29
CA ASP A 48 -20.11 -24.33 -29.14
C ASP A 48 -21.30 -25.23 -28.77
N GLU A 49 -21.07 -26.50 -28.47
CA GLU A 49 -22.10 -27.42 -27.97
C GLU A 49 -22.69 -26.92 -26.65
N ALA A 50 -21.84 -26.52 -25.68
CA ALA A 50 -22.28 -25.95 -24.41
C ALA A 50 -23.08 -24.65 -24.61
N ALA A 51 -22.62 -23.76 -25.50
CA ALA A 51 -23.30 -22.51 -25.82
C ALA A 51 -24.67 -22.72 -26.45
N SER A 52 -24.86 -23.82 -27.22
CA SER A 52 -26.17 -24.18 -27.81
C SER A 52 -27.15 -24.75 -26.79
N ARG A 53 -26.67 -25.35 -25.70
CA ARG A 53 -27.48 -26.00 -24.65
C ARG A 53 -27.93 -25.05 -23.54
N THR A 54 -27.26 -23.95 -23.33
CA THR A 54 -27.59 -23.00 -22.25
C THR A 54 -28.51 -21.89 -22.77
N GLU A 55 -29.50 -21.50 -21.97
CA GLU A 55 -30.30 -20.30 -22.19
C GLU A 55 -29.78 -19.09 -21.41
N ASP A 56 -28.86 -19.29 -20.47
CA ASP A 56 -28.30 -18.23 -19.63
C ASP A 56 -27.40 -17.30 -20.45
N PRO A 57 -27.77 -16.00 -20.60
CA PRO A 57 -26.99 -15.06 -21.39
C PRO A 57 -25.61 -14.75 -20.81
N GLU A 58 -25.43 -14.90 -19.51
CA GLU A 58 -24.13 -14.69 -18.85
C GLU A 58 -23.18 -15.85 -19.20
N VAL A 59 -23.69 -17.09 -19.13
CA VAL A 59 -22.96 -18.29 -19.53
C VAL A 59 -22.63 -18.28 -21.02
N LYS A 60 -23.61 -17.95 -21.88
CA LYS A 60 -23.37 -17.81 -23.35
C LYS A 60 -22.24 -16.83 -23.66
N ARG A 61 -22.22 -15.69 -22.95
CA ARG A 61 -21.16 -14.68 -23.11
C ARG A 61 -19.79 -15.19 -22.65
N ALA A 62 -19.75 -15.93 -21.54
CA ALA A 62 -18.52 -16.53 -21.04
C ALA A 62 -17.95 -17.57 -22.04
N LEU A 63 -18.80 -18.49 -22.51
CA LEU A 63 -18.41 -19.50 -23.48
C LEU A 63 -17.91 -18.87 -24.77
N LYS A 64 -18.56 -17.82 -25.28
CA LYS A 64 -18.08 -17.06 -26.43
C LYS A 64 -16.67 -16.48 -26.21
N LYS A 65 -16.43 -15.86 -25.04
CA LYS A 65 -15.09 -15.34 -24.70
C LYS A 65 -14.04 -16.46 -24.57
N MET A 66 -14.44 -17.62 -24.07
CA MET A 66 -13.57 -18.80 -24.03
C MET A 66 -13.21 -19.25 -25.45
N SER A 67 -14.18 -19.35 -26.37
CA SER A 67 -13.95 -19.68 -27.77
C SER A 67 -13.00 -18.68 -28.44
N GLU A 68 -13.25 -17.37 -28.28
CA GLU A 68 -12.36 -16.33 -28.80
C GLU A 68 -10.93 -16.43 -28.22
N CYS A 69 -10.78 -16.81 -26.94
CA CYS A 69 -9.49 -17.04 -26.31
C CYS A 69 -8.74 -18.21 -26.98
N VAL A 70 -9.44 -19.31 -27.23
CA VAL A 70 -8.90 -20.51 -27.91
C VAL A 70 -8.53 -20.22 -29.36
N GLU A 71 -9.41 -19.56 -30.11
CA GLU A 71 -9.20 -19.18 -31.52
C GLU A 71 -7.95 -18.32 -31.70
N ARG A 72 -7.74 -17.35 -30.78
CA ARG A 72 -6.59 -16.44 -30.81
C ARG A 72 -5.32 -17.06 -30.22
N GLY A 73 -5.41 -18.23 -29.62
CA GLY A 73 -4.30 -18.88 -28.91
C GLY A 73 -3.84 -18.13 -27.67
N ASN A 74 -4.72 -17.32 -27.07
CA ASN A 74 -4.41 -16.57 -25.85
C ASN A 74 -4.23 -17.50 -24.66
N LYS A 75 -3.26 -17.17 -23.81
CA LYS A 75 -3.01 -17.87 -22.53
C LYS A 75 -3.63 -17.15 -21.33
N LEU A 76 -4.20 -15.97 -21.54
CA LEU A 76 -4.86 -15.16 -20.53
C LEU A 76 -6.35 -14.99 -20.89
N LEU A 77 -7.23 -15.26 -19.94
CA LEU A 77 -8.67 -15.14 -20.09
C LEU A 77 -9.23 -14.21 -19.00
N VAL A 78 -10.12 -13.29 -19.40
CA VAL A 78 -10.82 -12.38 -18.50
C VAL A 78 -12.31 -12.57 -18.68
N LEU A 79 -13.00 -12.99 -17.62
CA LEU A 79 -14.46 -13.15 -17.59
C LEU A 79 -15.06 -12.25 -16.50
N SER A 80 -16.19 -11.64 -16.79
CA SER A 80 -16.90 -10.72 -15.88
C SER A 80 -18.41 -10.84 -16.01
N GLY A 81 -19.14 -10.45 -14.96
CA GLY A 81 -20.61 -10.48 -14.91
C GLY A 81 -21.15 -11.90 -14.70
N LEU A 82 -20.43 -12.79 -14.01
CA LEU A 82 -20.78 -14.18 -13.81
C LEU A 82 -21.31 -14.42 -12.38
N ARG A 83 -22.38 -15.20 -12.27
CA ARG A 83 -22.85 -15.84 -11.02
C ARG A 83 -22.24 -17.22 -10.82
N ALA A 84 -21.93 -17.90 -11.90
CA ALA A 84 -21.25 -19.20 -11.87
C ALA A 84 -20.24 -19.28 -13.03
N LEU A 85 -19.10 -19.91 -12.78
CA LEU A 85 -18.11 -20.20 -13.82
C LEU A 85 -18.51 -21.50 -14.53
N PRO A 86 -18.64 -21.50 -15.86
CA PRO A 86 -18.99 -22.70 -16.60
C PRO A 86 -17.92 -23.82 -16.44
N PRO A 87 -18.34 -25.10 -16.30
CA PRO A 87 -17.40 -26.22 -16.12
C PRO A 87 -16.50 -26.44 -17.34
N GLU A 88 -16.90 -25.93 -18.51
CA GLU A 88 -16.10 -25.93 -19.73
C GLU A 88 -14.77 -25.18 -19.59
N ILE A 89 -14.60 -24.37 -18.53
CA ILE A 89 -13.31 -23.73 -18.23
C ILE A 89 -12.19 -24.77 -18.17
N GLY A 90 -12.46 -25.98 -17.67
CA GLY A 90 -11.50 -27.07 -17.59
C GLY A 90 -10.94 -27.52 -18.94
N GLN A 91 -11.61 -27.19 -20.06
CA GLN A 91 -11.11 -27.52 -21.40
C GLN A 91 -9.93 -26.61 -21.81
N LEU A 92 -9.75 -25.47 -21.17
CA LEU A 92 -8.72 -24.48 -21.53
C LEU A 92 -7.39 -24.76 -20.84
N THR A 93 -6.87 -25.99 -20.93
CA THR A 93 -5.68 -26.48 -20.20
C THR A 93 -4.37 -25.75 -20.55
N ASN A 94 -4.36 -24.90 -21.58
CA ASN A 94 -3.25 -24.05 -21.94
C ASN A 94 -3.24 -22.67 -21.27
N LEU A 95 -4.29 -22.35 -20.47
CA LEU A 95 -4.32 -21.10 -19.74
C LEU A 95 -3.18 -21.03 -18.72
N THR A 96 -2.52 -19.87 -18.69
CA THR A 96 -1.55 -19.49 -17.67
C THR A 96 -2.08 -18.40 -16.76
N GLY A 97 -3.12 -17.67 -17.18
CA GLY A 97 -3.79 -16.65 -16.37
C GLY A 97 -5.30 -16.65 -16.58
N LEU A 98 -6.03 -16.55 -15.44
CA LEU A 98 -7.48 -16.45 -15.41
C LEU A 98 -7.87 -15.32 -14.46
N THR A 99 -8.59 -14.31 -15.01
CA THR A 99 -9.12 -13.20 -14.26
C THR A 99 -10.64 -13.32 -14.19
N LEU A 100 -11.13 -13.45 -12.97
CA LEU A 100 -12.54 -13.54 -12.61
C LEU A 100 -12.93 -12.44 -11.61
N HIS A 101 -12.25 -11.29 -11.66
CA HIS A 101 -12.53 -10.15 -10.79
C HIS A 101 -13.91 -9.57 -11.09
N ASP A 102 -14.52 -8.93 -10.07
CA ASP A 102 -15.79 -8.20 -10.20
C ASP A 102 -16.92 -9.10 -10.74
N ASN A 103 -17.07 -10.31 -10.18
CA ASN A 103 -18.15 -11.25 -10.45
C ASN A 103 -19.01 -11.48 -9.19
N GLN A 104 -19.94 -12.40 -9.25
CA GLN A 104 -20.82 -12.81 -8.15
C GLN A 104 -20.61 -14.29 -7.78
N LEU A 105 -19.37 -14.77 -7.97
CA LEU A 105 -19.04 -16.17 -7.74
C LEU A 105 -19.04 -16.50 -6.23
N THR A 106 -19.68 -17.62 -5.90
CA THR A 106 -19.65 -18.21 -4.54
C THR A 106 -18.85 -19.50 -4.49
N THR A 107 -18.69 -20.17 -5.65
CA THR A 107 -17.96 -21.44 -5.81
C THR A 107 -17.21 -21.44 -7.13
N LEU A 108 -16.30 -22.41 -7.29
CA LEU A 108 -15.66 -22.73 -8.57
C LEU A 108 -16.08 -24.15 -8.99
N PRO A 109 -16.17 -24.42 -10.29
CA PRO A 109 -16.43 -25.77 -10.77
C PRO A 109 -15.19 -26.66 -10.57
N PRO A 110 -15.36 -27.95 -10.22
CA PRO A 110 -14.23 -28.86 -9.99
C PRO A 110 -13.31 -29.01 -11.22
N GLU A 111 -13.83 -28.77 -12.42
CA GLU A 111 -13.07 -28.83 -13.67
C GLU A 111 -11.96 -27.79 -13.75
N ILE A 112 -11.98 -26.75 -12.91
CA ILE A 112 -10.88 -25.77 -12.86
C ILE A 112 -9.55 -26.41 -12.45
N CYS A 113 -9.58 -27.54 -11.74
CA CYS A 113 -8.38 -28.31 -11.38
C CYS A 113 -7.59 -28.81 -12.61
N GLN A 114 -8.24 -28.89 -13.78
CA GLN A 114 -7.59 -29.29 -15.03
C GLN A 114 -6.62 -28.20 -15.58
N LEU A 115 -6.69 -26.98 -15.06
CA LEU A 115 -5.83 -25.86 -15.46
C LEU A 115 -4.44 -25.95 -14.80
N THR A 116 -3.74 -27.07 -14.98
CA THR A 116 -2.47 -27.36 -14.30
C THR A 116 -1.33 -26.42 -14.62
N LYS A 117 -1.43 -25.62 -15.71
CA LYS A 117 -0.47 -24.59 -16.11
C LYS A 117 -0.81 -23.20 -15.57
N LEU A 118 -1.91 -23.07 -14.81
CA LEU A 118 -2.38 -21.77 -14.34
C LEU A 118 -1.39 -21.19 -13.32
N ALA A 119 -0.80 -20.05 -13.66
CA ALA A 119 0.13 -19.33 -12.80
C ALA A 119 -0.48 -18.10 -12.14
N TYR A 120 -1.54 -17.54 -12.72
CA TYR A 120 -2.29 -16.40 -12.19
C TYR A 120 -3.77 -16.73 -12.07
N LEU A 121 -4.35 -16.56 -10.88
CA LEU A 121 -5.79 -16.65 -10.63
C LEU A 121 -6.27 -15.43 -9.85
N GLY A 122 -7.10 -14.61 -10.49
CA GLY A 122 -7.71 -13.43 -9.90
C GLY A 122 -9.19 -13.65 -9.61
N LEU A 123 -9.55 -13.67 -8.32
CA LEU A 123 -10.90 -13.87 -7.81
C LEU A 123 -11.39 -12.70 -6.94
N LYS A 124 -10.72 -11.57 -7.03
CA LYS A 124 -11.05 -10.36 -6.26
C LYS A 124 -12.46 -9.87 -6.56
N ARG A 125 -13.16 -9.33 -5.54
CA ARG A 125 -14.55 -8.82 -5.64
C ARG A 125 -15.51 -9.87 -6.17
N ASN A 126 -15.63 -10.95 -5.40
CA ASN A 126 -16.63 -11.98 -5.55
C ASN A 126 -17.38 -12.19 -4.22
N GLN A 127 -18.08 -13.29 -4.07
CA GLN A 127 -18.89 -13.57 -2.89
C GLN A 127 -18.45 -14.87 -2.17
N PHE A 128 -17.16 -15.19 -2.23
CA PHE A 128 -16.62 -16.38 -1.56
C PHE A 128 -16.65 -16.19 -0.04
N THR A 129 -17.32 -17.10 0.67
CA THR A 129 -17.30 -17.18 2.14
C THR A 129 -16.22 -18.13 2.67
N THR A 130 -15.75 -19.04 1.81
CA THR A 130 -14.62 -19.95 2.06
C THR A 130 -13.72 -20.00 0.84
N VAL A 131 -12.45 -20.34 1.04
CA VAL A 131 -11.53 -20.56 -0.10
C VAL A 131 -11.97 -21.82 -0.83
N PRO A 132 -12.30 -21.75 -2.13
CA PRO A 132 -12.70 -22.91 -2.91
C PRO A 132 -11.64 -24.02 -2.85
N PRO A 133 -12.00 -25.27 -2.48
CA PRO A 133 -11.01 -26.35 -2.30
C PRO A 133 -10.26 -26.69 -3.59
N GLU A 134 -10.84 -26.44 -4.74
CA GLU A 134 -10.27 -26.68 -6.07
C GLU A 134 -8.98 -25.88 -6.28
N ILE A 135 -8.83 -24.72 -5.62
CA ILE A 135 -7.64 -23.87 -5.74
C ILE A 135 -6.39 -24.59 -5.26
N PHE A 136 -6.51 -25.48 -4.27
CA PHE A 136 -5.36 -26.18 -3.69
C PHE A 136 -4.74 -27.22 -4.63
N GLU A 137 -5.47 -27.63 -5.67
CA GLU A 137 -4.98 -28.53 -6.73
C GLU A 137 -4.19 -27.76 -7.80
N LEU A 138 -4.27 -26.43 -7.83
CA LEU A 138 -3.58 -25.57 -8.80
C LEU A 138 -2.14 -25.28 -8.34
N THR A 139 -1.32 -26.28 -8.20
CA THR A 139 0.02 -26.23 -7.61
C THR A 139 1.05 -25.41 -8.42
N SER A 140 0.72 -25.00 -9.65
CA SER A 140 1.54 -24.12 -10.49
C SER A 140 1.30 -22.63 -10.22
N LEU A 141 0.33 -22.28 -9.36
CA LEU A 141 -0.01 -20.87 -9.08
C LEU A 141 1.17 -20.12 -8.47
N LYS A 142 1.48 -18.99 -9.10
CA LYS A 142 2.43 -17.99 -8.63
C LYS A 142 1.73 -16.80 -7.98
N HIS A 143 0.55 -16.44 -8.48
CA HIS A 143 -0.23 -15.31 -8.01
C HIS A 143 -1.67 -15.75 -7.76
N LEU A 144 -2.16 -15.53 -6.53
CA LEU A 144 -3.54 -15.76 -6.13
C LEU A 144 -4.10 -14.50 -5.47
N ASP A 145 -5.18 -13.96 -6.05
CA ASP A 145 -5.89 -12.80 -5.49
C ASP A 145 -7.33 -13.17 -5.15
N LEU A 146 -7.62 -13.24 -3.85
CA LEU A 146 -8.94 -13.46 -3.24
C LEU A 146 -9.42 -12.24 -2.46
N GLY A 147 -8.88 -11.06 -2.76
CA GLY A 147 -9.27 -9.82 -2.09
C GLY A 147 -10.73 -9.45 -2.28
N GLU A 148 -11.26 -8.65 -1.35
CA GLU A 148 -12.64 -8.11 -1.38
C GLU A 148 -13.68 -9.22 -1.63
N ASN A 149 -13.66 -10.25 -0.76
CA ASN A 149 -14.63 -11.33 -0.64
C ASN A 149 -15.21 -11.34 0.79
N GLN A 150 -15.75 -12.47 1.24
CA GLN A 150 -16.38 -12.64 2.55
C GLN A 150 -15.71 -13.76 3.35
N LEU A 151 -14.39 -13.96 3.13
CA LEU A 151 -13.62 -15.02 3.78
C LEU A 151 -13.39 -14.69 5.26
N THR A 152 -13.72 -15.62 6.15
CA THR A 152 -13.50 -15.46 7.60
C THR A 152 -12.32 -16.28 8.13
N MET A 153 -11.85 -17.26 7.36
CA MET A 153 -10.72 -18.10 7.71
C MET A 153 -9.95 -18.58 6.49
N LEU A 154 -8.67 -18.91 6.69
CA LEU A 154 -7.85 -19.61 5.70
C LEU A 154 -7.65 -21.04 6.15
N PRO A 155 -7.93 -22.05 5.33
CA PRO A 155 -7.69 -23.45 5.69
C PRO A 155 -6.20 -23.79 5.65
N PRO A 156 -5.72 -24.74 6.47
CA PRO A 156 -4.33 -25.21 6.46
C PRO A 156 -3.82 -25.69 5.10
N LYS A 157 -4.70 -26.12 4.21
CA LYS A 157 -4.38 -26.50 2.83
C LYS A 157 -3.72 -25.40 2.02
N ILE A 158 -3.83 -24.11 2.42
CA ILE A 158 -3.12 -23.00 1.76
C ILE A 158 -1.61 -23.27 1.65
N GLY A 159 -1.01 -23.96 2.63
CA GLY A 159 0.39 -24.33 2.65
C GLY A 159 0.83 -25.30 1.54
N GLN A 160 -0.10 -25.84 0.74
CA GLN A 160 0.21 -26.68 -0.42
C GLN A 160 0.65 -25.85 -1.65
N LEU A 161 0.27 -24.58 -1.72
CA LEU A 161 0.56 -23.69 -2.84
C LEU A 161 1.97 -23.10 -2.73
N THR A 162 2.99 -23.92 -2.58
CA THR A 162 4.38 -23.53 -2.31
C THR A 162 5.05 -22.76 -3.43
N THR A 163 4.47 -22.74 -4.63
CA THR A 163 4.94 -21.97 -5.80
C THR A 163 4.53 -20.50 -5.76
N LEU A 164 3.61 -20.11 -4.85
CA LEU A 164 3.11 -18.74 -4.75
C LEU A 164 4.23 -17.74 -4.45
N THR A 165 4.25 -16.68 -5.24
CA THR A 165 5.10 -15.50 -5.04
C THR A 165 4.30 -14.28 -4.58
N GLN A 166 3.02 -14.21 -4.93
CA GLN A 166 2.10 -13.16 -4.48
C GLN A 166 0.79 -13.76 -4.01
N LEU A 167 0.33 -13.31 -2.84
CA LEU A 167 -0.91 -13.76 -2.22
C LEU A 167 -1.66 -12.56 -1.65
N SER A 168 -2.93 -12.44 -2.00
CA SER A 168 -3.79 -11.34 -1.56
C SER A 168 -5.11 -11.88 -1.02
N PHE A 169 -5.43 -11.46 0.22
CA PHE A 169 -6.71 -11.66 0.91
C PHE A 169 -7.26 -10.36 1.50
N ASN A 170 -6.83 -9.23 0.98
CA ASN A 170 -7.28 -7.93 1.50
C ASN A 170 -8.81 -7.76 1.39
N GLY A 171 -9.41 -6.97 2.30
CA GLY A 171 -10.85 -6.69 2.26
C GLY A 171 -11.69 -7.94 2.50
N ASN A 172 -11.37 -8.72 3.54
CA ASN A 172 -12.10 -9.90 3.97
C ASN A 172 -12.43 -9.81 5.47
N GLY A 173 -12.82 -10.90 6.09
CA GLY A 173 -13.12 -10.98 7.52
C GLY A 173 -12.17 -11.90 8.29
N LEU A 174 -10.92 -12.05 7.81
CA LEU A 174 -9.96 -12.97 8.42
C LEU A 174 -9.59 -12.53 9.84
N SER A 175 -9.80 -13.40 10.85
CA SER A 175 -9.42 -13.13 12.24
C SER A 175 -8.03 -13.67 12.59
N THR A 176 -7.57 -14.71 11.89
CA THR A 176 -6.28 -15.38 12.10
C THR A 176 -5.71 -15.92 10.80
N LEU A 177 -4.43 -16.26 10.81
CA LEU A 177 -3.76 -17.03 9.74
C LEU A 177 -3.37 -18.41 10.28
N PRO A 178 -3.47 -19.48 9.48
CA PRO A 178 -2.99 -20.79 9.87
C PRO A 178 -1.46 -20.83 9.88
N PRO A 179 -0.81 -21.62 10.76
CA PRO A 179 0.65 -21.78 10.78
C PRO A 179 1.23 -22.23 9.43
N GLU A 180 0.45 -22.95 8.62
CA GLU A 180 0.82 -23.40 7.30
C GLU A 180 1.13 -22.26 6.31
N ILE A 181 0.77 -21.02 6.65
CA ILE A 181 1.19 -19.86 5.86
C ILE A 181 2.72 -19.79 5.70
N GLY A 182 3.47 -20.25 6.73
CA GLY A 182 4.93 -20.30 6.72
C GLY A 182 5.51 -21.24 5.66
N LYS A 183 4.74 -22.21 5.15
CA LYS A 183 5.18 -23.11 4.07
C LYS A 183 5.33 -22.40 2.73
N LEU A 184 4.74 -21.22 2.56
CA LEU A 184 4.78 -20.42 1.33
C LEU A 184 6.11 -19.66 1.16
N THR A 185 7.22 -20.33 1.31
CA THR A 185 8.58 -19.74 1.38
C THR A 185 9.03 -19.01 0.12
N ASN A 186 8.28 -19.11 -0.98
CA ASN A 186 8.50 -18.35 -2.21
C ASN A 186 7.78 -16.99 -2.25
N LEU A 187 6.94 -16.69 -1.25
CA LEU A 187 6.22 -15.41 -1.22
C LEU A 187 7.18 -14.23 -1.15
N THR A 188 6.92 -13.26 -2.04
CA THR A 188 7.54 -11.94 -2.06
C THR A 188 6.57 -10.84 -1.64
N HIS A 189 5.27 -11.04 -1.88
CA HIS A 189 4.21 -10.09 -1.53
C HIS A 189 3.07 -10.81 -0.83
N LEU A 190 2.70 -10.30 0.37
CA LEU A 190 1.55 -10.78 1.14
C LEU A 190 0.67 -9.58 1.49
N ARG A 191 -0.57 -9.57 0.99
CA ARG A 191 -1.56 -8.51 1.22
C ARG A 191 -2.71 -9.03 2.06
N LEU A 192 -2.83 -8.49 3.27
CA LEU A 192 -3.82 -8.89 4.29
C LEU A 192 -4.54 -7.67 4.88
N TRP A 193 -4.41 -6.51 4.24
CA TRP A 193 -5.04 -5.29 4.72
C TRP A 193 -6.57 -5.37 4.67
N ASP A 194 -7.21 -4.58 5.54
CA ASP A 194 -8.68 -4.55 5.65
C ASP A 194 -9.26 -5.93 6.00
N ASN A 195 -8.82 -6.45 7.16
CA ASN A 195 -9.26 -7.70 7.76
C ASN A 195 -9.51 -7.51 9.26
N GLN A 196 -9.64 -8.59 10.03
CA GLN A 196 -9.87 -8.56 11.47
C GLN A 196 -8.76 -9.31 12.23
N LEU A 197 -7.55 -9.34 11.67
CA LEU A 197 -6.43 -10.09 12.27
C LEU A 197 -6.07 -9.53 13.63
N SER A 198 -6.19 -10.36 14.66
CA SER A 198 -5.79 -10.04 16.03
C SER A 198 -4.38 -10.52 16.38
N THR A 199 -3.83 -11.46 15.62
CA THR A 199 -2.47 -11.98 15.79
C THR A 199 -1.88 -12.41 14.44
N LEU A 200 -0.53 -12.53 14.40
CA LEU A 200 0.19 -13.22 13.34
C LEU A 200 0.84 -14.48 13.92
N PRO A 201 0.80 -15.63 13.23
CA PRO A 201 1.50 -16.81 13.68
C PRO A 201 3.02 -16.63 13.59
N PRO A 202 3.81 -17.22 14.50
CA PRO A 202 5.28 -17.16 14.46
C PRO A 202 5.87 -17.63 13.13
N GLU A 203 5.19 -18.55 12.45
CA GLU A 203 5.57 -19.10 11.16
C GLU A 203 5.63 -18.05 10.05
N ILE A 204 5.08 -16.85 10.27
CA ILE A 204 5.25 -15.72 9.33
C ILE A 204 6.74 -15.43 9.07
N GLY A 205 7.60 -15.65 10.07
CA GLY A 205 9.05 -15.49 9.96
C GLY A 205 9.71 -16.43 8.94
N GLN A 206 9.07 -17.54 8.57
CA GLN A 206 9.60 -18.48 7.58
C GLN A 206 9.52 -17.92 6.14
N LEU A 207 8.77 -16.84 5.92
CA LEU A 207 8.62 -16.19 4.60
C LEU A 207 9.85 -15.34 4.24
N THR A 208 11.04 -15.90 4.31
CA THR A 208 12.32 -15.17 4.21
C THR A 208 12.60 -14.51 2.85
N LYS A 209 11.77 -14.76 1.83
CA LYS A 209 11.80 -14.05 0.54
C LYS A 209 10.85 -12.84 0.50
N LEU A 210 10.07 -12.62 1.57
CA LEU A 210 9.07 -11.55 1.58
C LEU A 210 9.74 -10.18 1.49
N THR A 211 9.28 -9.37 0.53
CA THR A 211 9.72 -7.99 0.32
C THR A 211 8.65 -6.99 0.72
N ASN A 212 7.38 -7.37 0.65
CA ASN A 212 6.25 -6.50 0.97
C ASN A 212 5.23 -7.24 1.82
N LEU A 213 4.93 -6.67 3.00
CA LEU A 213 3.89 -7.15 3.91
C LEU A 213 2.93 -6.00 4.23
N SER A 214 1.68 -6.16 3.83
CA SER A 214 0.63 -5.16 4.07
C SER A 214 -0.43 -5.72 5.01
N LEU A 215 -0.55 -5.10 6.20
CA LEU A 215 -1.40 -5.49 7.31
C LEU A 215 -2.26 -4.31 7.81
N TRP A 216 -2.34 -3.21 7.06
CA TRP A 216 -3.09 -2.05 7.50
C TRP A 216 -4.60 -2.35 7.62
N ASN A 217 -5.28 -1.61 8.49
CA ASN A 217 -6.68 -1.81 8.86
C ASN A 217 -6.93 -3.25 9.33
N ASN A 218 -6.34 -3.58 10.49
CA ASN A 218 -6.52 -4.84 11.21
C ASN A 218 -6.65 -4.57 12.72
N GLN A 219 -6.56 -5.57 13.56
CA GLN A 219 -6.70 -5.46 15.02
C GLN A 219 -5.44 -5.91 15.76
N LEU A 220 -4.27 -5.78 15.13
CA LEU A 220 -3.01 -6.28 15.66
C LEU A 220 -2.49 -5.40 16.81
N PRO A 221 -2.29 -5.97 18.03
CA PRO A 221 -1.70 -5.24 19.15
C PRO A 221 -0.16 -5.30 19.16
N THR A 222 0.44 -6.30 18.51
CA THR A 222 1.89 -6.53 18.48
C THR A 222 2.30 -7.38 17.27
N LEU A 223 3.62 -7.47 17.04
CA LEU A 223 4.23 -8.36 16.04
C LEU A 223 4.98 -9.51 16.72
N PRO A 224 4.97 -10.72 16.15
CA PRO A 224 5.74 -11.84 16.68
C PRO A 224 7.25 -11.56 16.49
N PRO A 225 8.10 -11.98 17.43
CA PRO A 225 9.56 -11.77 17.36
C PRO A 225 10.19 -12.43 16.12
N GLU A 226 9.59 -13.47 15.58
CA GLU A 226 10.03 -14.17 14.37
C GLU A 226 9.95 -13.28 13.12
N LEU A 227 9.22 -12.17 13.16
CA LEU A 227 9.23 -11.17 12.08
C LEU A 227 10.65 -10.67 11.76
N ALA A 228 11.55 -10.68 12.75
CA ALA A 228 12.97 -10.35 12.58
C ALA A 228 13.69 -11.19 11.50
N GLN A 229 13.15 -12.35 11.14
CA GLN A 229 13.73 -13.24 10.11
C GLN A 229 13.45 -12.72 8.68
N LEU A 230 12.49 -11.79 8.51
CA LEU A 230 12.14 -11.22 7.22
C LEU A 230 13.15 -10.17 6.74
N THR A 231 14.42 -10.51 6.71
CA THR A 231 15.54 -9.57 6.43
C THR A 231 15.56 -8.97 5.02
N LYS A 232 14.71 -9.46 4.11
CA LYS A 232 14.51 -8.89 2.76
C LYS A 232 13.34 -7.91 2.68
N LEU A 233 12.61 -7.69 3.79
CA LEU A 233 11.42 -6.84 3.79
C LEU A 233 11.81 -5.39 3.47
N ALA A 234 11.22 -4.85 2.40
CA ALA A 234 11.41 -3.49 1.93
C ALA A 234 10.20 -2.59 2.25
N GLY A 235 9.01 -3.17 2.27
CA GLY A 235 7.76 -2.48 2.62
C GLY A 235 7.01 -3.18 3.74
N LEU A 236 6.68 -2.44 4.81
CA LEU A 236 5.84 -2.91 5.91
C LEU A 236 4.78 -1.85 6.21
N SER A 237 3.51 -2.20 6.04
CA SER A 237 2.38 -1.33 6.34
C SER A 237 1.55 -1.90 7.48
N LEU A 238 1.50 -1.15 8.59
CA LEU A 238 0.80 -1.46 9.84
C LEU A 238 -0.17 -0.35 10.24
N HIS A 239 -0.52 0.57 9.33
CA HIS A 239 -1.49 1.63 9.59
C HIS A 239 -2.81 1.05 10.11
N ASP A 240 -3.51 1.84 10.94
CA ASP A 240 -4.85 1.51 11.40
C ASP A 240 -4.90 0.10 12.04
N ASN A 241 -4.20 -0.01 13.16
CA ASN A 241 -4.13 -1.21 14.01
C ASN A 241 -4.21 -0.80 15.50
N GLN A 242 -3.88 -1.70 16.41
CA GLN A 242 -3.98 -1.46 17.85
C GLN A 242 -2.62 -1.46 18.55
N PHE A 243 -1.54 -1.11 17.84
CA PHE A 243 -0.21 -1.10 18.41
C PHE A 243 -0.04 0.00 19.46
N ILE A 244 0.37 -0.39 20.68
CA ILE A 244 0.78 0.56 21.75
C ILE A 244 2.30 0.76 21.71
N THR A 245 3.05 -0.30 21.39
CA THR A 245 4.50 -0.29 21.30
C THR A 245 4.97 -1.01 20.04
N LEU A 246 6.05 -0.52 19.44
CA LEU A 246 6.74 -1.22 18.36
C LEU A 246 7.84 -2.08 18.97
N PRO A 247 7.84 -3.41 18.75
CA PRO A 247 8.85 -4.26 19.36
C PRO A 247 10.24 -3.99 18.78
N PRO A 248 11.32 -4.08 19.61
CA PRO A 248 12.70 -3.78 19.19
C PRO A 248 13.21 -4.59 18.00
N VAL A 249 12.61 -5.76 17.74
CA VAL A 249 12.92 -6.61 16.57
C VAL A 249 12.75 -5.89 15.24
N ILE A 250 12.01 -4.78 15.20
CA ILE A 250 11.86 -3.95 14.00
C ILE A 250 13.21 -3.51 13.44
N GLY A 251 14.19 -3.21 14.31
CA GLY A 251 15.55 -2.80 13.92
C GLY A 251 16.33 -3.85 13.11
N LYS A 252 15.90 -5.12 13.14
CA LYS A 252 16.50 -6.19 12.32
C LYS A 252 16.11 -6.11 10.85
N LEU A 253 15.03 -5.38 10.53
CA LEU A 253 14.52 -5.26 9.17
C LEU A 253 15.25 -4.16 8.38
N THR A 254 16.55 -4.22 8.34
CA THR A 254 17.45 -3.15 7.83
C THR A 254 17.28 -2.86 6.33
N LYS A 255 16.54 -3.68 5.57
CA LYS A 255 16.18 -3.43 4.16
C LYS A 255 14.91 -2.61 3.99
N LEU A 256 14.21 -2.28 5.08
CA LEU A 256 13.00 -1.45 4.98
C LEU A 256 13.31 -0.09 4.34
N THR A 257 12.52 0.23 3.33
CA THR A 257 12.48 1.53 2.65
C THR A 257 11.19 2.27 2.95
N HIS A 258 10.11 1.56 3.24
CA HIS A 258 8.80 2.12 3.55
C HIS A 258 8.24 1.47 4.80
N LEU A 259 7.92 2.29 5.82
CA LEU A 259 7.33 1.84 7.07
C LEU A 259 6.10 2.70 7.39
N GLY A 260 4.94 2.07 7.40
CA GLY A 260 3.67 2.68 7.74
C GLY A 260 3.22 2.25 9.14
N LEU A 261 3.13 3.20 10.06
CA LEU A 261 2.75 3.01 11.47
C LEU A 261 1.61 3.96 11.89
N GLY A 262 1.05 4.73 10.97
CA GLY A 262 0.01 5.71 11.27
C GLY A 262 -1.27 5.09 11.84
N GLU A 263 -2.12 5.92 12.44
CA GLU A 263 -3.43 5.53 12.99
C GLU A 263 -3.32 4.29 13.93
N ASN A 264 -2.42 4.40 14.91
CA ASN A 264 -2.22 3.41 15.97
C ASN A 264 -2.25 4.12 17.35
N GLN A 265 -1.81 3.45 18.38
CA GLN A 265 -1.80 3.96 19.76
C GLN A 265 -0.36 4.05 20.31
N PHE A 266 0.64 4.23 19.44
CA PHE A 266 2.03 4.31 19.87
C PHE A 266 2.23 5.49 20.84
N THR A 267 2.76 5.19 22.03
CA THR A 267 3.16 6.21 23.01
C THR A 267 4.64 6.56 22.93
N LYS A 268 5.45 5.66 22.36
CA LYS A 268 6.89 5.85 22.10
C LYS A 268 7.35 4.93 20.98
N LEU A 269 8.43 5.33 20.30
CA LEU A 269 9.19 4.45 19.38
C LEU A 269 10.41 3.89 20.10
N PRO A 270 10.80 2.65 19.79
CA PRO A 270 12.03 2.08 20.33
C PRO A 270 13.26 2.71 19.65
N PRO A 271 14.41 2.86 20.33
CA PRO A 271 15.64 3.42 19.75
C PRO A 271 16.13 2.61 18.55
N GLU A 272 15.78 1.33 18.44
CA GLU A 272 16.09 0.44 17.33
C GLU A 272 15.50 0.94 16.00
N ILE A 273 14.56 1.89 16.02
CA ILE A 273 14.08 2.55 14.80
C ILE A 273 15.23 3.17 14.00
N GLY A 274 16.26 3.69 14.69
CA GLY A 274 17.45 4.26 14.07
C GLY A 274 18.29 3.27 13.27
N GLN A 275 18.13 1.96 13.48
CA GLN A 275 18.82 0.93 12.71
C GLN A 275 18.28 0.78 11.27
N LEU A 276 17.10 1.36 10.99
CA LEU A 276 16.45 1.30 9.68
C LEU A 276 17.04 2.34 8.70
N THR A 277 18.34 2.37 8.56
CA THR A 277 19.07 3.42 7.82
C THR A 277 18.75 3.48 6.32
N ASN A 278 18.12 2.45 5.74
CA ASN A 278 17.64 2.45 4.36
C ASN A 278 16.24 3.06 4.21
N LEU A 279 15.60 3.51 5.30
CA LEU A 279 14.24 4.01 5.27
C LEU A 279 14.16 5.30 4.44
N VAL A 280 13.20 5.32 3.51
CA VAL A 280 12.91 6.44 2.62
C VAL A 280 11.62 7.14 3.03
N TRP A 281 10.62 6.37 3.47
CA TRP A 281 9.32 6.87 3.94
C TRP A 281 8.97 6.30 5.30
N LEU A 282 8.60 7.20 6.23
CA LEU A 282 8.09 6.86 7.56
C LEU A 282 6.78 7.61 7.81
N TYR A 283 5.73 6.86 8.08
CA TYR A 283 4.39 7.38 8.39
C TYR A 283 4.05 7.05 9.84
N LEU A 284 3.78 8.09 10.65
CA LEU A 284 3.50 7.99 12.08
C LEU A 284 2.24 8.76 12.49
N GLU A 285 1.52 9.34 11.52
CA GLU A 285 0.32 10.16 11.77
C GLU A 285 -0.70 9.46 12.67
N GLY A 286 -1.49 10.24 13.43
CA GLY A 286 -2.60 9.71 14.24
C GLY A 286 -2.17 8.78 15.37
N ASN A 287 -0.99 8.98 15.96
CA ASN A 287 -0.50 8.23 17.13
C ASN A 287 -0.53 9.10 18.41
N GLN A 288 -0.09 8.54 19.53
CA GLN A 288 -0.03 9.19 20.85
C GLN A 288 1.42 9.37 21.33
N LEU A 289 2.36 9.53 20.39
CA LEU A 289 3.77 9.71 20.72
C LEU A 289 3.98 11.02 21.48
N SER A 290 4.70 10.96 22.60
CA SER A 290 5.07 12.18 23.35
C SER A 290 6.27 12.91 22.71
N THR A 291 7.18 12.17 22.08
CA THR A 291 8.36 12.68 21.37
C THR A 291 8.90 11.65 20.39
N LEU A 292 9.79 12.08 19.49
CA LEU A 292 10.62 11.17 18.70
C LEU A 292 11.91 10.85 19.46
N PRO A 293 12.41 9.60 19.40
CA PRO A 293 13.70 9.27 19.95
C PRO A 293 14.83 9.96 19.16
N PRO A 294 15.95 10.34 19.80
CA PRO A 294 17.08 10.99 19.12
C PRO A 294 17.66 10.12 17.98
N GLU A 295 17.48 8.82 18.02
CA GLU A 295 17.89 7.86 16.99
C GLU A 295 17.17 8.11 15.66
N ILE A 296 16.08 8.89 15.64
CA ILE A 296 15.42 9.31 14.39
C ILE A 296 16.42 9.99 13.44
N GLY A 297 17.41 10.73 14.00
CA GLY A 297 18.46 11.39 13.23
C GLY A 297 19.42 10.45 12.50
N GLN A 298 19.36 9.16 12.75
CA GLN A 298 20.15 8.14 12.03
C GLN A 298 19.50 7.75 10.69
N LEU A 299 18.22 8.11 10.46
CA LEU A 299 17.48 7.79 9.24
C LEU A 299 17.84 8.75 8.09
N THR A 300 19.12 8.92 7.81
CA THR A 300 19.64 9.96 6.88
C THR A 300 19.25 9.74 5.42
N ASN A 301 18.65 8.62 5.07
CA ASN A 301 18.06 8.36 3.74
C ASN A 301 16.58 8.76 3.62
N LEU A 302 15.98 9.24 4.72
CA LEU A 302 14.56 9.58 4.74
C LEU A 302 14.28 10.77 3.82
N THR A 303 13.32 10.59 2.90
CA THR A 303 12.82 11.63 1.99
C THR A 303 11.42 12.09 2.35
N GLY A 304 10.63 11.25 3.03
CA GLY A 304 9.29 11.57 3.49
C GLY A 304 9.07 11.19 4.94
N LEU A 305 8.54 12.14 5.73
CA LEU A 305 8.16 11.94 7.13
C LEU A 305 6.79 12.55 7.40
N SER A 306 5.86 11.73 7.90
CA SER A 306 4.54 12.18 8.34
C SER A 306 4.40 12.01 9.86
N LEU A 307 4.16 13.15 10.54
CA LEU A 307 3.95 13.28 11.99
C LEU A 307 2.66 14.05 12.28
N ARG A 308 1.69 13.99 11.38
CA ARG A 308 0.41 14.74 11.55
C ARG A 308 -0.42 14.15 12.69
N GLY A 309 -1.05 15.03 13.50
CA GLY A 309 -2.05 14.59 14.46
C GLY A 309 -1.51 13.75 15.63
N ILE A 310 -0.24 14.00 16.05
CA ILE A 310 0.42 13.24 17.14
C ILE A 310 0.37 13.99 18.47
N GLN A 311 -0.06 15.27 18.47
CA GLN A 311 -0.07 16.19 19.64
C GLN A 311 1.33 16.63 20.08
N PHE A 312 2.32 16.63 19.21
CA PHE A 312 3.66 17.12 19.51
C PHE A 312 3.67 18.62 19.85
N THR A 313 4.44 18.97 20.87
CA THR A 313 4.73 20.38 21.23
C THR A 313 6.09 20.83 20.71
N THR A 314 7.03 19.91 20.51
CA THR A 314 8.40 20.18 20.05
C THR A 314 8.90 19.04 19.17
N LEU A 315 9.90 19.33 18.31
CA LEU A 315 10.71 18.32 17.61
C LEU A 315 12.09 18.24 18.24
N PRO A 316 12.71 17.06 18.25
CA PRO A 316 14.12 16.94 18.67
C PRO A 316 15.05 17.62 17.66
N SER A 317 16.18 18.18 18.13
CA SER A 317 17.17 18.82 17.26
C SER A 317 17.74 17.87 16.19
N GLU A 318 17.73 16.57 16.46
CA GLU A 318 18.13 15.50 15.55
C GLU A 318 17.34 15.47 14.23
N ILE A 319 16.18 16.13 14.19
CA ILE A 319 15.43 16.29 12.93
C ILE A 319 16.29 16.94 11.84
N GLY A 320 17.18 17.86 12.21
CA GLY A 320 18.07 18.54 11.27
C GLY A 320 19.06 17.62 10.56
N LYS A 321 19.34 16.43 11.10
CA LYS A 321 20.20 15.42 10.47
C LYS A 321 19.56 14.75 9.24
N LEU A 322 18.24 14.90 9.07
CA LEU A 322 17.48 14.30 7.96
C LEU A 322 17.59 15.15 6.67
N THR A 323 18.79 15.47 6.27
CA THR A 323 19.07 16.46 5.19
C THR A 323 18.57 16.04 3.80
N LYS A 324 18.18 14.77 3.59
CA LYS A 324 17.55 14.30 2.35
C LYS A 324 16.03 14.48 2.34
N LEU A 325 15.45 15.00 3.43
CA LEU A 325 14.00 15.13 3.53
C LEU A 325 13.47 16.12 2.48
N VAL A 326 12.47 15.66 1.75
CA VAL A 326 11.78 16.40 0.68
C VAL A 326 10.36 16.77 1.10
N TYR A 327 9.74 15.89 1.88
CA TYR A 327 8.36 15.98 2.30
C TYR A 327 8.26 15.82 3.83
N LEU A 328 7.68 16.83 4.50
CA LEU A 328 7.50 16.84 5.95
C LEU A 328 6.09 17.27 6.31
N LYS A 329 5.30 16.38 6.94
CA LYS A 329 3.99 16.70 7.53
C LYS A 329 4.10 16.82 9.04
N LEU A 330 3.76 17.99 9.56
CA LEU A 330 3.70 18.33 10.97
C LEU A 330 2.33 18.94 11.36
N GLY A 331 1.35 18.89 10.46
CA GLY A 331 0.04 19.47 10.69
C GLY A 331 -0.71 18.80 11.85
N GLU A 332 -1.72 19.53 12.40
CA GLU A 332 -2.61 19.03 13.46
C GLU A 332 -1.85 18.57 14.73
N ASN A 333 -0.84 19.35 15.11
CA ASN A 333 -0.06 19.16 16.34
C ASN A 333 -0.25 20.36 17.30
N GLN A 334 0.60 20.51 18.31
CA GLN A 334 0.55 21.57 19.30
C GLN A 334 1.85 22.41 19.29
N PHE A 335 2.50 22.55 18.13
CA PHE A 335 3.73 23.31 18.02
C PHE A 335 3.46 24.81 18.26
N THR A 336 4.14 25.38 19.26
CA THR A 336 4.20 26.83 19.45
C THR A 336 5.39 27.47 18.74
N THR A 337 6.44 26.70 18.52
CA THR A 337 7.66 27.05 17.78
C THR A 337 8.20 25.82 17.05
N LEU A 338 9.06 26.04 16.03
CA LEU A 338 9.89 24.99 15.43
C LEU A 338 11.35 25.15 15.87
N PRO A 339 12.10 24.07 16.00
CA PRO A 339 13.53 24.16 16.32
C PRO A 339 14.32 24.79 15.16
N PRO A 340 15.39 25.57 15.42
CA PRO A 340 16.20 26.20 14.38
C PRO A 340 16.83 25.17 13.43
N GLU A 341 17.02 23.95 13.86
CA GLU A 341 17.51 22.82 13.06
C GLU A 341 16.63 22.49 11.85
N ILE A 342 15.36 22.95 11.84
CA ILE A 342 14.50 22.83 10.66
C ILE A 342 15.16 23.43 9.41
N GLY A 343 15.96 24.49 9.57
CA GLY A 343 16.69 25.14 8.49
C GLY A 343 17.82 24.30 7.88
N GLN A 344 18.18 23.16 8.48
CA GLN A 344 19.15 22.22 7.92
C GLN A 344 18.52 21.31 6.85
N LEU A 345 17.19 21.26 6.77
CA LEU A 345 16.45 20.44 5.80
C LEU A 345 16.42 21.08 4.41
N THR A 346 17.55 21.46 3.87
CA THR A 346 17.68 22.30 2.65
C THR A 346 17.15 21.63 1.36
N ASN A 347 16.82 20.35 1.38
CA ASN A 347 16.15 19.65 0.27
C ASN A 347 14.61 19.66 0.40
N LEU A 348 14.06 20.24 1.46
CA LEU A 348 12.62 20.23 1.70
C LEU A 348 11.90 21.03 0.60
N THR A 349 10.88 20.40 0.02
CA THR A 349 10.05 20.92 -1.07
C THR A 349 8.63 21.17 -0.61
N TRP A 350 8.13 20.33 0.27
CA TRP A 350 6.78 20.41 0.85
C TRP A 350 6.84 20.38 2.37
N LEU A 351 6.28 21.43 3.00
CA LEU A 351 6.18 21.54 4.44
C LEU A 351 4.73 21.85 4.82
N TYR A 352 4.15 20.97 5.66
CA TYR A 352 2.78 21.04 6.11
C TYR A 352 2.78 21.28 7.63
N LEU A 353 2.26 22.44 8.05
CA LEU A 353 2.24 22.94 9.42
C LEU A 353 0.83 23.34 9.88
N GLU A 354 -0.18 23.03 9.07
CA GLU A 354 -1.57 23.39 9.30
C GLU A 354 -2.06 22.97 10.70
N GLY A 355 -2.94 23.78 11.34
CA GLY A 355 -3.59 23.40 12.61
C GLY A 355 -2.61 23.24 13.78
N ASN A 356 -1.67 24.15 13.93
CA ASN A 356 -0.76 24.26 15.07
C ASN A 356 -0.99 25.56 15.86
N GLN A 357 -0.09 25.90 16.78
CA GLN A 357 -0.13 27.09 17.61
C GLN A 357 1.04 28.05 17.32
N LEU A 358 1.53 28.05 16.08
CA LEU A 358 2.69 28.82 15.65
C LEU A 358 2.33 30.31 15.53
N THR A 359 2.94 31.17 16.35
CA THR A 359 2.82 32.62 16.24
C THR A 359 3.86 33.23 15.33
N THR A 360 5.01 32.57 15.18
CA THR A 360 6.12 32.93 14.31
C THR A 360 6.84 31.66 13.85
N LEU A 361 7.77 31.83 12.91
CA LEU A 361 8.69 30.77 12.43
C LEU A 361 10.13 31.17 12.80
N PRO A 362 11.04 30.20 13.01
CA PRO A 362 12.44 30.54 13.26
C PRO A 362 13.07 31.16 12.00
N PRO A 363 14.00 32.12 12.14
CA PRO A 363 14.67 32.76 10.99
C PRO A 363 15.34 31.74 10.05
N GLU A 364 15.75 30.61 10.58
CA GLU A 364 16.38 29.50 9.85
C GLU A 364 15.47 28.89 8.79
N ILE A 365 14.14 29.07 8.90
CA ILE A 365 13.20 28.63 7.85
C ILE A 365 13.57 29.19 6.49
N GLY A 366 14.14 30.38 6.46
CA GLY A 366 14.60 31.05 5.26
C GLY A 366 15.74 30.33 4.52
N LYS A 367 16.38 29.33 5.13
CA LYS A 367 17.41 28.48 4.50
C LYS A 367 16.80 27.39 3.61
N LEU A 368 15.49 27.16 3.67
CA LEU A 368 14.79 26.15 2.88
C LEU A 368 14.55 26.60 1.44
N THR A 369 15.61 26.95 0.74
CA THR A 369 15.54 27.59 -0.58
C THR A 369 14.89 26.76 -1.69
N LYS A 370 14.69 25.44 -1.48
CA LYS A 370 13.98 24.53 -2.39
C LYS A 370 12.48 24.40 -2.06
N LEU A 371 12.01 25.04 -0.99
CA LEU A 371 10.61 24.94 -0.59
C LEU A 371 9.69 25.55 -1.65
N THR A 372 8.77 24.76 -2.17
CA THR A 372 7.79 25.17 -3.18
C THR A 372 6.38 25.29 -2.64
N GLU A 373 6.07 24.58 -1.54
CA GLU A 373 4.76 24.58 -0.92
C GLU A 373 4.87 24.63 0.59
N LEU A 374 4.15 25.59 1.20
CA LEU A 374 4.01 25.76 2.64
C LEU A 374 2.52 25.86 2.98
N GLN A 375 2.01 24.87 3.71
CA GLN A 375 0.68 24.90 4.32
C GLN A 375 0.83 25.24 5.78
N ILE A 376 0.33 26.42 6.19
CA ILE A 376 0.45 26.92 7.57
C ILE A 376 -0.87 27.51 8.09
N GLU A 377 -1.96 27.20 7.40
CA GLU A 377 -3.30 27.62 7.78
C GLU A 377 -3.66 27.15 9.19
N ARG A 378 -4.67 27.81 9.82
CA ARG A 378 -5.12 27.51 11.18
C ARG A 378 -3.98 27.54 12.22
N ASN A 379 -3.14 28.58 12.10
CA ASN A 379 -2.11 28.96 13.07
C ASN A 379 -2.27 30.44 13.47
N PRO A 380 -1.94 30.85 14.67
CA PRO A 380 -1.97 32.26 15.06
C PRO A 380 -0.77 33.06 14.50
N LEU A 381 -0.24 32.69 13.31
CA LEU A 381 0.89 33.32 12.66
C LEU A 381 0.60 34.77 12.37
N THR A 382 1.56 35.67 12.66
CA THR A 382 1.46 37.11 12.45
C THR A 382 2.38 37.57 11.28
N ASP A 383 2.31 38.87 10.93
CA ASP A 383 3.16 39.45 9.88
C ASP A 383 4.65 39.26 10.16
N THR A 384 5.08 39.23 11.42
CA THR A 384 6.47 38.96 11.82
C THR A 384 6.94 37.57 11.37
N GLY A 385 6.06 36.55 11.49
CA GLY A 385 6.39 35.21 11.00
C GLY A 385 6.51 35.13 9.48
N LEU A 386 5.75 35.96 8.76
CA LEU A 386 5.79 36.02 7.31
C LEU A 386 7.11 36.64 6.79
N GLU A 387 7.75 37.55 7.57
CA GLU A 387 9.02 38.16 7.18
C GLU A 387 10.14 37.12 6.91
N HIS A 388 10.20 36.06 7.72
CA HIS A 388 11.22 35.01 7.59
C HIS A 388 11.05 34.17 6.32
N LEU A 389 9.87 34.19 5.69
CA LEU A 389 9.57 33.47 4.45
C LEU A 389 9.98 34.24 3.18
N LYS A 390 10.31 35.53 3.27
CA LYS A 390 10.65 36.39 2.11
C LYS A 390 11.90 35.94 1.34
N SER A 391 12.78 35.15 1.98
CA SER A 391 13.97 34.56 1.37
C SER A 391 13.69 33.32 0.51
N LEU A 392 12.50 32.73 0.61
CA LEU A 392 12.13 31.48 -0.06
C LEU A 392 11.74 31.72 -1.53
N LYS A 393 12.69 32.03 -2.38
CA LYS A 393 12.46 32.43 -3.79
C LYS A 393 11.83 31.31 -4.65
N SER A 394 11.87 30.05 -4.21
CA SER A 394 11.23 28.92 -4.89
C SER A 394 9.78 28.70 -4.48
N LEU A 395 9.26 29.45 -3.48
CA LEU A 395 7.92 29.24 -2.95
C LEU A 395 6.87 29.61 -4.00
N LYS A 396 6.01 28.64 -4.33
CA LYS A 396 4.95 28.75 -5.34
C LYS A 396 3.57 28.82 -4.71
N ARG A 397 3.36 28.11 -3.57
CA ARG A 397 2.07 28.07 -2.87
C ARG A 397 2.28 28.31 -1.39
N LEU A 398 1.51 29.24 -0.84
CA LEU A 398 1.48 29.57 0.58
C LEU A 398 0.03 29.65 1.04
N ASN A 399 -0.38 28.77 1.94
CA ASN A 399 -1.71 28.83 2.54
C ASN A 399 -1.64 29.51 3.90
N LEU A 400 -2.30 30.67 4.00
CA LEU A 400 -2.43 31.49 5.21
C LEU A 400 -3.86 31.59 5.74
N CYS A 401 -4.76 30.68 5.30
CA CYS A 401 -6.14 30.69 5.76
C CYS A 401 -6.21 30.55 7.30
N ASP A 402 -7.12 31.31 7.93
CA ASP A 402 -7.29 31.28 9.39
C ASP A 402 -5.98 31.55 10.18
N THR A 403 -5.16 32.50 9.69
CA THR A 403 -4.00 33.05 10.41
C THR A 403 -4.29 34.48 10.90
N LYS A 404 -3.37 35.06 11.68
CA LYS A 404 -3.41 36.49 12.11
C LYS A 404 -2.61 37.42 11.19
N VAL A 405 -2.16 36.94 10.03
CA VAL A 405 -1.47 37.76 9.03
C VAL A 405 -2.43 38.80 8.47
N THR A 406 -1.99 40.08 8.43
CA THR A 406 -2.82 41.18 7.94
C THR A 406 -2.77 41.29 6.40
N ASN A 407 -3.74 42.04 5.82
CA ASN A 407 -3.68 42.34 4.38
C ASN A 407 -2.38 43.08 3.99
N THR A 408 -1.94 44.00 4.87
CA THR A 408 -0.68 44.74 4.69
C THR A 408 0.52 43.78 4.66
N GLY A 409 0.54 42.76 5.55
CA GLY A 409 1.55 41.70 5.57
C GLY A 409 1.57 40.92 4.25
N VAL A 410 0.39 40.50 3.76
CA VAL A 410 0.26 39.77 2.49
C VAL A 410 0.74 40.63 1.31
N GLU A 411 0.35 41.92 1.25
CA GLU A 411 0.79 42.82 0.19
C GLU A 411 2.29 43.05 0.22
N SER A 412 2.89 43.22 1.41
CA SER A 412 4.34 43.33 1.59
C SER A 412 5.06 42.06 1.10
N PHE A 413 4.51 40.90 1.41
CA PHE A 413 5.07 39.61 0.97
C PHE A 413 4.99 39.45 -0.56
N LYS A 414 3.84 39.77 -1.17
CA LYS A 414 3.61 39.70 -2.62
C LYS A 414 4.59 40.61 -3.42
N LYS A 415 4.98 41.75 -2.85
CA LYS A 415 6.02 42.62 -3.50
C LYS A 415 7.35 41.89 -3.63
N VAL A 416 7.69 40.97 -2.74
CA VAL A 416 8.97 40.23 -2.72
C VAL A 416 8.88 38.90 -3.48
N LEU A 417 7.71 38.27 -3.46
CA LEU A 417 7.43 36.99 -4.12
C LEU A 417 6.15 37.08 -4.97
N PRO A 418 6.18 37.84 -6.09
CA PRO A 418 4.97 38.13 -6.89
C PRO A 418 4.36 36.90 -7.55
N ASN A 419 5.16 35.86 -7.78
CA ASN A 419 4.72 34.62 -8.43
C ASN A 419 4.24 33.56 -7.41
N CYS A 420 4.24 33.86 -6.11
CA CYS A 420 3.72 32.95 -5.09
C CYS A 420 2.19 33.08 -5.04
N GLU A 421 1.49 31.98 -5.26
CA GLU A 421 0.06 31.87 -5.02
C GLU A 421 -0.20 31.83 -3.51
N ILE A 422 -0.99 32.79 -3.02
CA ILE A 422 -1.29 32.92 -1.59
C ILE A 422 -2.79 32.73 -1.38
N GLU A 423 -3.15 31.72 -0.61
CA GLU A 423 -4.51 31.51 -0.15
C GLU A 423 -4.72 32.23 1.19
N VAL A 424 -5.74 33.10 1.25
CA VAL A 424 -6.12 33.86 2.46
C VAL A 424 -7.64 33.86 2.53
N LEU A 425 -8.21 32.86 3.18
CA LEU A 425 -9.61 32.86 3.59
C LEU A 425 -9.66 33.17 5.09
N ARG A 426 -10.58 34.08 5.49
CA ARG A 426 -10.85 34.43 6.89
C ARG A 426 -12.30 34.03 7.18
N ASN A 427 -12.48 33.14 8.11
CA ASN A 427 -13.82 32.85 8.70
C ASN A 427 -14.25 33.92 9.68
#